data_58dd9dea87b9130662963fd1d9e614bc
#
_entry.id   58dd9dea87b9130662963fd1d9e614bc
#
_cell.length_a   1.000
_cell.length_b   1.000
_cell.length_c   1.000
_cell.angle_alpha   90.00
_cell.angle_beta   90.00
_cell.angle_gamma   90.00
#
_symmetry.space_group_name_H-M   'P 1'
#
loop_
_entity.id
_entity.type
_entity.pdbx_description
1 polymer ?
#
loop_
_entity_poly.entity_id
_entity_poly.type
_entity_poly.pdbx_seq_one_letter_code
_entity_poly.pdbx_strand_id
1 'polypeptide(L)'
;MAVERRSYDGRIVTDSTIMVGKPVVMGTRIPVETILRVLAGNPDLHELFAEYPRLTLDDVRACFAYASALVAGEDVTPTPRSRLRANQASPTG
;
A
#
# COMPACT_ATOMS: atom_id res chain seq x y z
N MET A 1 25.60 -4.24 -4.42
CA MET A 1 24.98 -3.86 -3.62
C MET A 1 23.62 -4.17 -3.71
N ALA A 2 23.08 -4.64 -2.87
CA ALA A 2 21.78 -5.08 -2.91
C ALA A 2 20.85 -3.94 -2.93
N VAL A 3 19.78 -4.08 -3.63
CA VAL A 3 18.78 -3.12 -3.65
C VAL A 3 17.92 -3.34 -2.47
N GLU A 4 17.73 -2.35 -1.64
CA GLU A 4 16.92 -2.51 -0.53
C GLU A 4 15.51 -2.50 -0.87
N ARG A 5 14.74 -3.47 -0.44
CA ARG A 5 13.33 -3.47 -0.61
C ARG A 5 12.72 -2.66 0.48
N ARG A 6 11.81 -1.78 0.12
CA ARG A 6 11.11 -1.00 1.10
C ARG A 6 9.90 -1.75 1.59
N SER A 7 9.44 -1.45 2.79
CA SER A 7 8.32 -2.15 3.39
C SER A 7 7.06 -2.05 2.56
N TYR A 8 6.93 -1.00 1.78
CA TYR A 8 5.73 -0.81 0.99
C TYR A 8 5.84 -1.40 -0.41
N ASP A 9 6.99 -1.95 -0.79
CA ASP A 9 7.15 -2.49 -2.13
C ASP A 9 6.19 -3.64 -2.34
N GLY A 10 5.37 -3.54 -3.38
CA GLY A 10 4.41 -4.58 -3.68
C GLY A 10 3.17 -4.58 -2.81
N ARG A 11 3.16 -3.84 -1.70
CA ARG A 11 1.99 -3.76 -0.86
C ARG A 11 1.18 -2.51 -1.12
N ILE A 12 1.82 -1.44 -1.58
CA ILE A 12 1.13 -0.23 -1.95
C ILE A 12 1.19 -0.13 -3.47
N VAL A 13 0.04 -0.13 -4.09
CA VAL A 13 -0.05 -0.16 -5.54
C VAL A 13 -0.97 0.95 -6.02
N THR A 14 -0.92 1.24 -7.31
CA THR A 14 -1.88 2.15 -7.92
C THR A 14 -2.71 1.36 -8.91
N ASP A 15 -3.97 1.76 -9.06
CA ASP A 15 -4.85 1.10 -10.00
C ASP A 15 -5.74 2.21 -10.54
N SER A 16 -5.63 2.49 -11.83
CA SER A 16 -6.37 3.62 -12.41
C SER A 16 -7.87 3.45 -12.32
N THR A 17 -8.35 2.25 -12.04
CA THR A 17 -9.77 2.02 -11.87
C THR A 17 -10.23 2.21 -10.42
N ILE A 18 -9.30 2.51 -9.50
CA ILE A 18 -9.63 2.72 -8.12
C ILE A 18 -9.13 4.09 -7.73
N MET A 19 -10.01 4.96 -7.30
CA MET A 19 -9.64 6.27 -6.79
C MET A 19 -8.74 7.07 -7.73
N VAL A 20 -8.92 6.85 -9.01
CA VAL A 20 -8.18 7.59 -10.05
C VAL A 20 -6.67 7.45 -9.87
N GLY A 21 -6.25 6.25 -9.55
CA GLY A 21 -4.82 5.99 -9.45
C GLY A 21 -4.18 6.37 -8.13
N LYS A 22 -4.95 6.65 -7.11
CA LYS A 22 -4.34 6.90 -5.80
C LYS A 22 -3.75 5.61 -5.25
N PRO A 23 -2.73 5.72 -4.40
CA PRO A 23 -2.13 4.52 -3.81
C PRO A 23 -3.13 3.80 -2.90
N VAL A 24 -3.23 2.50 -3.11
CA VAL A 24 -4.12 1.66 -2.31
C VAL A 24 -3.34 0.46 -1.81
N VAL A 25 -3.86 -0.19 -0.80
CA VAL A 25 -3.25 -1.40 -0.26
C VAL A 25 -3.59 -2.55 -1.21
N MET A 26 -2.56 -3.29 -1.65
CA MET A 26 -2.74 -4.37 -2.59
C MET A 26 -3.70 -5.42 -2.02
N GLY A 27 -4.57 -5.91 -2.88
CA GLY A 27 -5.56 -6.88 -2.46
C GLY A 27 -6.81 -6.26 -1.87
N THR A 28 -6.87 -4.95 -1.78
CA THR A 28 -8.02 -4.24 -1.26
C THR A 28 -8.33 -3.07 -2.16
N ARG A 29 -9.41 -2.36 -1.85
CA ARG A 29 -9.71 -1.11 -2.50
C ARG A 29 -9.53 0.04 -1.54
N ILE A 30 -8.75 -0.16 -0.48
CA ILE A 30 -8.61 0.81 0.59
C ILE A 30 -7.43 1.72 0.28
N PRO A 31 -7.64 3.01 0.07
CA PRO A 31 -6.55 3.93 -0.19
C PRO A 31 -5.68 4.09 1.05
N VAL A 32 -4.40 4.30 0.83
CA VAL A 32 -3.46 4.55 1.93
C VAL A 32 -3.93 5.75 2.75
N GLU A 33 -4.41 6.80 2.08
CA GLU A 33 -4.82 7.99 2.81
C GLU A 33 -5.98 7.71 3.76
N THR A 34 -6.84 6.74 3.44
CA THR A 34 -7.94 6.39 4.32
C THR A 34 -7.40 5.79 5.61
N ILE A 35 -6.43 4.88 5.50
CA ILE A 35 -5.85 4.25 6.67
C ILE A 35 -5.16 5.29 7.55
N LEU A 36 -4.42 6.19 6.93
CA LEU A 36 -3.72 7.21 7.69
C LEU A 36 -4.70 8.14 8.38
N ARG A 37 -5.78 8.50 7.70
CA ARG A 37 -6.77 9.40 8.29
C ARG A 37 -7.52 8.73 9.43
N VAL A 38 -7.88 7.48 9.28
CA VAL A 38 -8.59 6.75 10.32
C VAL A 38 -7.72 6.64 11.55
N LEU A 39 -6.44 6.30 11.38
CA LEU A 39 -5.56 6.15 12.53
C LEU A 39 -5.19 7.51 13.13
N ALA A 40 -5.22 8.58 12.34
CA ALA A 40 -4.98 9.90 12.91
C ALA A 40 -6.12 10.30 13.84
N GLY A 41 -7.34 9.88 13.51
CA GLY A 41 -8.48 10.18 14.37
C GLY A 41 -8.59 9.25 15.55
N ASN A 42 -8.19 8.00 15.39
CA ASN A 42 -8.26 7.01 16.46
C ASN A 42 -7.19 5.96 16.22
N PRO A 43 -6.03 6.07 16.84
CA PRO A 43 -4.92 5.16 16.58
C PRO A 43 -5.09 3.81 17.28
N ASP A 44 -6.20 3.18 17.08
CA ASP A 44 -6.51 1.89 17.66
C ASP A 44 -6.52 0.84 16.58
N LEU A 45 -5.48 0.02 16.52
CA LEU A 45 -5.35 -0.99 15.49
C LEU A 45 -6.42 -2.07 15.61
N HIS A 46 -6.84 -2.36 16.82
CA HIS A 46 -7.87 -3.39 17.00
C HIS A 46 -9.15 -2.95 16.31
N GLU A 47 -9.51 -1.68 16.43
CA GLU A 47 -10.70 -1.18 15.78
C GLU A 47 -10.50 -1.09 14.29
N LEU A 48 -9.31 -0.72 13.85
CA LEU A 48 -9.04 -0.66 12.43
C LEU A 48 -9.23 -2.02 11.79
N PHE A 49 -8.69 -3.07 12.38
CA PHE A 49 -8.79 -4.40 11.81
C PHE A 49 -10.21 -4.95 11.92
N ALA A 50 -10.98 -4.49 12.89
CA ALA A 50 -12.37 -4.88 12.98
C ALA A 50 -13.17 -4.27 11.84
N GLU A 51 -12.84 -3.04 11.47
CA GLU A 51 -13.56 -2.37 10.41
C GLU A 51 -13.06 -2.81 9.02
N TYR A 52 -11.80 -3.11 8.91
CA TYR A 52 -11.21 -3.52 7.63
C TYR A 52 -10.50 -4.86 7.82
N PRO A 53 -11.27 -5.94 7.87
CA PRO A 53 -10.69 -7.25 8.22
C PRO A 53 -9.68 -7.78 7.22
N ARG A 54 -9.63 -7.21 6.02
CA ARG A 54 -8.62 -7.68 5.08
C ARG A 54 -7.25 -7.07 5.32
N LEU A 55 -7.17 -6.03 6.14
CA LEU A 55 -5.87 -5.42 6.42
C LEU A 55 -5.09 -6.25 7.40
N THR A 56 -3.80 -6.27 7.21
CA THR A 56 -2.88 -6.92 8.16
C THR A 56 -1.98 -5.88 8.77
N LEU A 57 -1.28 -6.25 9.81
CA LEU A 57 -0.32 -5.34 10.42
C LEU A 57 0.75 -4.93 9.43
N ASP A 58 1.18 -5.85 8.58
CA ASP A 58 2.18 -5.52 7.57
C ASP A 58 1.66 -4.49 6.58
N ASP A 59 0.36 -4.53 6.28
CA ASP A 59 -0.24 -3.52 5.41
C ASP A 59 -0.19 -2.16 6.06
N VAL A 60 -0.48 -2.09 7.36
CA VAL A 60 -0.42 -0.82 8.09
C VAL A 60 1.00 -0.29 8.13
N ARG A 61 1.96 -1.19 8.39
CA ARG A 61 3.36 -0.78 8.40
C ARG A 61 3.78 -0.24 7.04
N ALA A 62 3.29 -0.86 5.97
CA ALA A 62 3.60 -0.39 4.63
C ALA A 62 3.03 1.00 4.38
N CYS A 63 1.83 1.27 4.88
CA CYS A 63 1.24 2.59 4.74
C CYS A 63 2.07 3.65 5.45
N PHE A 64 2.53 3.35 6.66
CA PHE A 64 3.36 4.29 7.39
C PHE A 64 4.71 4.48 6.73
N ALA A 65 5.31 3.40 6.23
CA ALA A 65 6.60 3.51 5.56
C ALA A 65 6.49 4.35 4.29
N TYR A 66 5.40 4.16 3.55
CA TYR A 66 5.16 4.94 2.34
C TYR A 66 4.98 6.41 2.70
N ALA A 67 4.17 6.71 3.69
CA ALA A 67 3.94 8.09 4.10
C ALA A 67 5.21 8.74 4.62
N SER A 68 6.00 7.98 5.37
CA SER A 68 7.24 8.48 5.92
C SER A 68 8.20 8.85 4.81
N ALA A 69 8.29 8.03 3.79
CA ALA A 69 9.17 8.30 2.66
C ALA A 69 8.71 9.56 1.90
N LEU A 70 7.39 9.73 1.76
CA LEU A 70 6.88 10.91 1.12
C LEU A 70 7.22 12.17 1.90
N VAL A 71 7.05 12.12 3.21
CA VAL A 71 7.34 13.28 4.05
C VAL A 71 8.82 13.60 4.02
N ALA A 72 9.65 12.56 3.93
CA ALA A 72 11.10 12.77 3.87
C ALA A 72 11.57 13.27 2.50
N GLY A 73 10.68 13.37 1.55
CA GLY A 73 11.07 13.84 0.22
C GLY A 73 11.73 12.79 -0.64
N GLU A 74 11.59 11.53 -0.27
CA GLU A 74 12.18 10.48 -1.07
C GLU A 74 11.33 10.24 -2.31
N ASP A 75 11.97 9.67 -3.31
CA ASP A 75 11.28 9.36 -4.54
C ASP A 75 10.52 8.07 -4.33
N VAL A 76 9.22 8.15 -4.15
CA VAL A 76 8.40 6.96 -3.96
C VAL A 76 7.47 6.81 -5.11
N THR A 77 7.43 5.63 -5.68
CA THR A 77 6.56 5.33 -6.81
C THR A 77 5.89 4.01 -6.53
N PRO A 78 4.59 4.03 -6.22
CA PRO A 78 3.89 2.78 -5.97
C PRO A 78 3.88 1.91 -7.22
N THR A 79 3.88 0.62 -7.03
CA THR A 79 3.86 -0.32 -8.14
C THR A 79 2.49 -0.33 -8.77
N PRO A 80 2.36 -0.16 -10.08
CA PRO A 80 1.05 -0.29 -10.69
C PRO A 80 0.55 -1.72 -10.55
N ARG A 81 -0.74 -1.86 -10.24
CA ARG A 81 -1.31 -3.19 -10.08
C ARG A 81 -1.18 -3.99 -11.38
N SER A 82 -1.33 -3.34 -12.51
CA SER A 82 -1.22 -4.05 -13.77
C SER A 82 0.16 -4.67 -13.97
N ARG A 83 1.19 -4.01 -13.47
CA ARG A 83 2.53 -4.56 -13.58
C ARG A 83 2.69 -5.81 -12.71
N LEU A 84 2.11 -5.79 -11.49
CA LEU A 84 2.17 -6.97 -10.65
C LEU A 84 1.39 -8.11 -11.30
N ARG A 85 0.24 -7.81 -11.87
CA ARG A 85 -0.55 -8.85 -12.52
C ARG A 85 0.20 -9.42 -13.72
N ALA A 86 0.85 -8.59 -14.47
CA ALA A 86 1.62 -9.08 -15.63
C ALA A 86 2.74 -9.99 -15.17
N ASN A 87 3.39 -9.64 -14.09
CA ASN A 87 4.45 -10.50 -13.60
C ASN A 87 3.91 -11.84 -13.14
N GLN A 88 2.77 -11.82 -12.51
CA GLN A 88 2.20 -13.08 -12.05
C GLN A 88 1.71 -13.92 -13.19
N ALA A 89 1.25 -13.28 -14.25
CA ALA A 89 0.75 -14.04 -15.34
C ALA A 89 1.83 -14.48 -16.29
N SER A 90 3.02 -14.16 -16.07
CA SER A 90 4.07 -14.48 -16.94
C SER A 90 4.21 -15.91 -17.12
N PRO A 91 4.11 -16.44 -18.20
CA PRO A 91 4.09 -17.78 -18.39
C PRO A 91 5.31 -18.28 -18.48
N THR A 92 5.89 -18.23 -18.41
CA THR A 92 6.88 -18.84 -18.46
C THR A 92 7.12 -19.32 -19.54
N GLY A 93 6.98 -19.12 -19.98
CA GLY A 93 7.27 -19.73 -21.05
C GLY A 93 7.18 -19.92 -21.16
#